data_8a726ea30135d403b15ad10c62faaa90
#
_entry.id   8a726ea30135d403b15ad10c62faaa90
#
_cell.length_a   1.000
_cell.length_b   1.000
_cell.length_c   1.000
_cell.angle_alpha   90.00
_cell.angle_beta   90.00
_cell.angle_gamma   90.00
#
_symmetry.space_group_name_H-M   'P 1'
#
loop_
_entity.id
_entity.type
_entity.pdbx_description
1 polymer ?
#
loop_
_entity_poly.entity_id
_entity_poly.type
_entity_poly.pdbx_seq_one_letter_code
_entity_poly.pdbx_strand_id
1 'polypeptide(L)'
;MAIQYWEDSLSAADVQALRKNFTATARPALAGLAGGESSGSYLNEGDLLEPNFQVTFFGPNYARLEKIKAVYDPKDLFIVPVGVRSEFWDAEGMCTK
;
A
#
# COMPACT_ATOMS: atom_id res chain seq x y z
N MET A 1 12.74 9.20 4.63
CA MET A 1 12.09 7.95 5.06
C MET A 1 11.67 8.08 6.52
N ALA A 2 10.50 7.61 6.91
CA ALA A 2 10.07 7.51 8.30
C ALA A 2 9.87 6.02 8.63
N ILE A 3 10.25 5.61 9.84
CA ILE A 3 10.19 4.21 10.28
C ILE A 3 9.52 4.16 11.64
N GLN A 4 8.56 3.25 11.82
CA GLN A 4 7.93 2.94 13.10
C GLN A 4 8.49 1.60 13.61
N TYR A 5 9.02 1.62 14.83
CA TYR A 5 9.45 0.42 15.53
C TYR A 5 8.42 0.03 16.60
N TRP A 6 8.37 -1.25 16.92
CA TRP A 6 7.61 -1.78 18.05
C TRP A 6 8.39 -2.94 18.70
N GLU A 7 8.04 -3.25 19.93
CA GLU A 7 8.62 -4.37 20.68
C GLU A 7 7.79 -5.65 20.46
N ASP A 8 8.45 -6.80 20.44
CA ASP A 8 7.83 -8.11 20.22
C ASP A 8 6.82 -8.50 21.33
N SER A 9 6.86 -7.81 22.47
CA SER A 9 5.92 -7.98 23.57
C SER A 9 4.54 -7.38 23.32
N LEU A 10 4.38 -6.53 22.30
CA LEU A 10 3.09 -5.91 22.00
C LEU A 10 2.11 -6.92 21.40
N SER A 11 0.83 -6.75 21.72
CA SER A 11 -0.23 -7.53 21.08
C SER A 11 -0.38 -7.16 19.59
N ALA A 12 -0.93 -8.08 18.81
CA ALA A 12 -1.23 -7.79 17.38
C ALA A 12 -2.17 -6.58 17.22
N ALA A 13 -3.09 -6.37 18.16
CA ALA A 13 -4.01 -5.22 18.15
C ALA A 13 -3.25 -3.91 18.37
N ASP A 14 -2.29 -3.88 19.30
CA ASP A 14 -1.47 -2.69 19.56
C ASP A 14 -0.57 -2.37 18.39
N VAL A 15 0.04 -3.38 17.76
CA VAL A 15 0.83 -3.20 16.53
C VAL A 15 -0.02 -2.62 15.41
N GLN A 16 -1.24 -3.11 15.22
CA GLN A 16 -2.16 -2.56 14.21
C GLN A 16 -2.57 -1.11 14.53
N ALA A 17 -2.79 -0.78 15.79
CA ALA A 17 -3.07 0.59 16.20
C ALA A 17 -1.89 1.53 15.92
N LEU A 18 -0.67 1.11 16.24
CA LEU A 18 0.55 1.86 15.91
C LEU A 18 0.71 2.08 14.40
N ARG A 19 0.51 1.05 13.60
CA ARG A 19 0.56 1.15 12.12
C ARG A 19 -0.45 2.16 11.60
N LYS A 20 -1.71 2.07 11.99
CA LYS A 20 -2.77 3.00 11.59
C LYS A 20 -2.46 4.44 12.01
N ASN A 21 -1.97 4.64 13.22
CA ASN A 21 -1.57 5.98 13.69
C ASN A 21 -0.39 6.53 12.89
N PHE A 22 0.61 5.73 12.60
CA PHE A 22 1.76 6.12 11.78
C PHE A 22 1.31 6.54 10.37
N THR A 23 0.49 5.72 9.71
CA THR A 23 -0.08 6.04 8.39
C THR A 23 -0.89 7.34 8.43
N ALA A 24 -1.70 7.55 9.46
CA ALA A 24 -2.56 8.73 9.58
C ALA A 24 -1.77 10.02 9.89
N THR A 25 -0.59 9.95 10.48
CA THR A 25 0.17 11.12 10.95
C THR A 25 1.42 11.37 10.11
N ALA A 26 2.29 10.39 9.94
CA ALA A 26 3.57 10.55 9.26
C ALA A 26 3.43 10.68 7.75
N ARG A 27 2.53 9.89 7.14
CA ARG A 27 2.29 9.90 5.70
C ARG A 27 1.89 11.28 5.17
N PRO A 28 0.82 11.95 5.67
CA PRO A 28 0.43 13.26 5.15
C PRO A 28 1.49 14.34 5.41
N ALA A 29 2.22 14.26 6.51
CA ALA A 29 3.32 15.19 6.79
C ALA A 29 4.45 15.02 5.75
N LEU A 30 4.85 13.80 5.44
CA LEU A 30 5.87 13.52 4.42
C LEU A 30 5.40 13.90 3.01
N ALA A 31 4.16 13.58 2.66
CA ALA A 31 3.57 13.95 1.37
C ALA A 31 3.55 15.48 1.20
N GLY A 32 3.19 16.24 2.24
CA GLY A 32 3.23 17.70 2.22
C GLY A 32 4.63 18.27 1.96
N LEU A 33 5.66 17.66 2.55
CA LEU A 33 7.06 18.06 2.32
C LEU A 33 7.57 17.67 0.93
N ALA A 34 7.07 16.57 0.37
CA ALA A 34 7.52 16.02 -0.91
C ALA A 34 6.81 16.62 -2.14
N GLY A 35 5.90 17.55 -1.96
CA GLY A 35 5.17 18.19 -3.06
C GLY A 35 3.74 17.68 -3.28
N GLY A 36 3.19 16.94 -2.33
CA GLY A 36 1.80 16.51 -2.33
C GLY A 36 1.59 15.01 -2.56
N GLU A 37 0.34 14.62 -2.68
CA GLU A 37 -0.11 13.22 -2.78
C GLU A 37 0.44 12.44 -3.99
N SER A 38 0.85 13.15 -5.05
CA SER A 38 1.40 12.56 -6.26
C SER A 38 2.93 12.46 -6.28
N SER A 39 3.60 12.75 -5.16
CA SER A 39 5.06 12.75 -5.09
C SER A 39 5.71 11.38 -5.30
N GLY A 40 4.92 10.33 -5.21
CA GLY A 40 5.39 8.95 -5.38
C GLY A 40 6.12 8.40 -4.16
N SER A 41 6.21 7.07 -4.08
CA SER A 41 6.98 6.35 -3.08
C SER A 41 7.50 5.02 -3.66
N TYR A 42 8.59 4.53 -3.11
CA TYR A 42 9.15 3.25 -3.54
C TYR A 42 8.37 2.09 -2.89
N LEU A 43 7.77 1.25 -3.72
CA LEU A 43 6.85 0.19 -3.28
C LEU A 43 7.48 -0.76 -2.24
N ASN A 44 8.75 -1.15 -2.39
CA ASN A 44 9.41 -2.09 -1.47
C ASN A 44 9.67 -1.50 -0.07
N GLU A 45 9.55 -0.17 0.08
CA GLU A 45 9.66 0.56 1.35
C GLU A 45 8.35 1.25 1.71
N GLY A 46 7.29 0.95 0.96
CA GLY A 46 5.98 1.58 1.09
C GLY A 46 5.17 1.01 2.24
N ASP A 47 4.25 1.83 2.74
CA ASP A 47 3.28 1.42 3.75
C ASP A 47 2.18 0.57 3.09
N LEU A 48 1.94 -0.64 3.61
CA LEU A 48 0.86 -1.52 3.16
C LEU A 48 -0.54 -0.97 3.47
N LEU A 49 -0.64 0.08 4.28
CA LEU A 49 -1.88 0.80 4.57
C LEU A 49 -2.04 2.07 3.72
N GLU A 50 -1.21 2.27 2.68
CA GLU A 50 -1.29 3.43 1.79
C GLU A 50 -2.66 3.49 1.10
N PRO A 51 -3.50 4.50 1.40
CA PRO A 51 -4.88 4.55 0.88
C PRO A 51 -4.95 4.82 -0.63
N ASN A 52 -3.95 5.51 -1.18
CA ASN A 52 -3.88 5.88 -2.59
C ASN A 52 -2.74 5.14 -3.31
N PHE A 53 -2.54 3.87 -2.97
CA PHE A 53 -1.39 3.08 -3.42
C PHE A 53 -1.23 3.07 -4.95
N GLN A 54 -2.32 3.11 -5.72
CA GLN A 54 -2.27 3.12 -7.18
C GLN A 54 -1.48 4.31 -7.70
N VAL A 55 -1.76 5.50 -7.16
CA VAL A 55 -1.06 6.73 -7.55
C VAL A 55 0.31 6.80 -6.91
N THR A 56 0.40 6.46 -5.62
CA THR A 56 1.62 6.59 -4.83
C THR A 56 2.74 5.69 -5.35
N PHE A 57 2.45 4.44 -5.71
CA PHE A 57 3.47 3.47 -6.12
C PHE A 57 3.61 3.31 -7.64
N PHE A 58 2.56 3.56 -8.40
CA PHE A 58 2.53 3.30 -9.84
C PHE A 58 2.30 4.54 -10.70
N GLY A 59 1.81 5.64 -10.09
CA GLY A 59 1.54 6.88 -10.79
C GLY A 59 0.59 6.71 -11.98
N PRO A 60 0.84 7.42 -13.11
CA PRO A 60 -0.01 7.34 -14.29
C PRO A 60 0.03 5.99 -15.01
N ASN A 61 0.95 5.10 -14.62
CA ASN A 61 1.09 3.79 -15.25
C ASN A 61 0.08 2.75 -14.74
N TYR A 62 -0.62 3.00 -13.62
CA TYR A 62 -1.47 2.01 -12.98
C TYR A 62 -2.49 1.38 -13.94
N ALA A 63 -3.26 2.18 -14.66
CA ALA A 63 -4.27 1.69 -15.59
C ALA A 63 -3.70 0.82 -16.74
N ARG A 64 -2.47 1.12 -17.17
CA ARG A 64 -1.76 0.28 -18.15
C ARG A 64 -1.32 -1.03 -17.53
N LEU A 65 -0.78 -0.99 -16.32
CA LEU A 65 -0.32 -2.18 -15.59
C LEU A 65 -1.49 -3.12 -15.26
N GLU A 66 -2.65 -2.57 -14.90
CA GLU A 66 -3.88 -3.36 -14.70
C GLU A 66 -4.29 -4.15 -15.95
N LYS A 67 -4.27 -3.50 -17.13
CA LYS A 67 -4.55 -4.17 -18.40
C LYS A 67 -3.54 -5.27 -18.72
N ILE A 68 -2.26 -5.02 -18.46
CA ILE A 68 -1.21 -6.03 -18.65
C ILE A 68 -1.44 -7.21 -17.71
N LYS A 69 -1.70 -6.95 -16.42
CA LYS A 69 -1.99 -7.98 -15.44
C LYS A 69 -3.19 -8.83 -15.83
N ALA A 70 -4.26 -8.22 -16.33
CA ALA A 70 -5.44 -8.95 -16.79
C ALA A 70 -5.16 -9.92 -17.95
N VAL A 71 -4.13 -9.68 -18.74
CA VAL A 71 -3.71 -10.57 -19.84
C VAL A 71 -2.81 -11.70 -19.35
N TYR A 72 -1.80 -11.38 -18.52
CA TYR A 72 -0.79 -12.35 -18.11
C TYR A 72 -1.16 -13.15 -16.86
N ASP A 73 -2.01 -12.58 -16.00
CA ASP A 73 -2.50 -13.22 -14.78
C ASP A 73 -4.00 -12.93 -14.59
N PRO A 74 -4.86 -13.46 -15.48
CA PRO A 74 -6.29 -13.13 -15.48
C PRO A 74 -7.06 -13.64 -14.25
N LYS A 75 -6.46 -14.55 -13.49
CA LYS A 75 -7.04 -15.11 -12.26
C LYS A 75 -6.44 -14.54 -10.99
N ASP A 76 -5.58 -13.52 -11.11
CA ASP A 76 -4.87 -12.89 -10.00
C ASP A 76 -4.17 -13.91 -9.06
N LEU A 77 -3.48 -14.91 -9.64
CA LEU A 77 -2.72 -15.91 -8.88
C LEU A 77 -1.53 -15.28 -8.13
N PHE A 78 -0.98 -14.21 -8.68
CA PHE A 78 0.15 -13.47 -8.10
C PHE A 78 -0.37 -12.15 -7.53
N ILE A 79 -1.07 -12.21 -6.40
CA ILE A 79 -1.60 -11.04 -5.71
C ILE A 79 -0.76 -10.72 -4.48
N VAL A 80 -0.50 -9.44 -4.26
CA VAL A 80 0.18 -8.92 -3.05
C VAL A 80 -0.53 -7.67 -2.56
N PRO A 81 -0.54 -7.38 -1.25
CA PRO A 81 -1.10 -6.14 -0.73
C PRO A 81 -0.49 -4.91 -1.43
N VAL A 82 -1.32 -3.92 -1.73
CA VAL A 82 -0.97 -2.71 -2.48
C VAL A 82 -0.31 -2.94 -3.85
N GLY A 83 -0.41 -4.17 -4.37
CA GLY A 83 -0.02 -4.52 -5.73
C GLY A 83 -1.12 -4.21 -6.75
N VAL A 84 -0.78 -4.37 -8.04
CA VAL A 84 -1.76 -4.14 -9.12
C VAL A 84 -2.94 -5.09 -9.00
N ARG A 85 -4.17 -4.56 -8.95
CA ARG A 85 -5.46 -5.25 -8.76
C ARG A 85 -5.72 -5.77 -7.34
N SER A 86 -4.88 -5.41 -6.35
CA SER A 86 -5.12 -5.81 -4.96
C SER A 86 -6.39 -5.21 -4.35
N GLU A 87 -6.91 -4.11 -4.89
CA GLU A 87 -8.16 -3.48 -4.47
C GLU A 87 -9.40 -4.36 -4.65
N PHE A 88 -9.32 -5.36 -5.53
CA PHE A 88 -10.42 -6.33 -5.76
C PHE A 88 -10.42 -7.49 -4.77
N TRP A 89 -9.44 -7.55 -3.89
CA TRP A 89 -9.25 -8.63 -2.93
C TRP A 89 -9.34 -8.13 -1.49
N ASP A 90 -9.58 -9.03 -0.55
CA ASP A 90 -9.48 -8.70 0.87
C ASP A 90 -8.03 -8.37 1.28
N ALA A 91 -7.83 -7.92 2.51
CA ALA A 91 -6.51 -7.51 2.98
C ALA A 91 -5.50 -8.67 3.04
N GLU A 92 -5.98 -9.88 3.15
CA GLU A 92 -5.22 -11.13 3.19
C GLU A 92 -4.95 -11.70 1.78
N GLY A 93 -5.62 -11.18 0.74
CA GLY A 93 -5.52 -11.67 -0.64
C GLY A 93 -6.13 -13.06 -0.85
N MET A 94 -7.05 -13.46 0.02
CA MET A 94 -7.65 -14.80 0.00
C MET A 94 -9.00 -14.85 -0.71
N CYS A 95 -9.77 -13.76 -0.65
CA CYS A 95 -11.10 -13.66 -1.21
C CYS A 95 -11.28 -12.40 -2.04
N THR A 96 -12.02 -12.51 -3.14
CA THR A 96 -12.48 -11.33 -3.88
C THR A 96 -13.57 -10.58 -3.09
N LYS A 97 -13.52 -9.27 -3.16
CA LYS A 97 -14.54 -8.39 -2.58
C LYS A 97 -15.82 -8.41 -3.39
#